data_8f0dc06657ac9ee8b2127d3e9de2c8bc
#
_entry.id   8f0dc06657ac9ee8b2127d3e9de2c8bc
#
_cell.length_a   1.000
_cell.length_b   1.000
_cell.length_c   1.000
_cell.angle_alpha   90.00
_cell.angle_beta   90.00
_cell.angle_gamma   90.00
#
_symmetry.space_group_name_H-M   'P 1'
#
loop_
_entity.id
_entity.type
_entity.pdbx_description
1 polymer ?
#
loop_
_entity_poly.entity_id
_entity_poly.type
_entity_poly.pdbx_seq_one_letter_code
_entity_poly.pdbx_strand_id
1 'polypeptide(L)'
;MTTIYADNAATTQMSRAAIDAMLPYLETIYGNPSSLHSVGQQAAGALLSARDRIAKCLNASPREIYFTSGGSEADNQAILSAARLGERKGKKHIISTAFEHHAVLHTLQKLEKEGFTVELLPVGPIGTVTAQQVKDAIREDTCLVSVMYANNEIGSILPISEIGAVCREAGVLFHTDAVQAAGHLPIDVKAQNIDLLSLSAHKFHGPKGTGVLYARQGVFLTNLIEGGAQERGKRAGTENLPAVMGMAAALEDACAHLDENAKRVSALRDRLIDGLSKIPHSALNGDPVNRLPGNVSFCFEGVEGESLLLLLDAKGICASSGSACTSGSLDPSHVLLAIGRPHDVAHGSLRLSLCEWNTDEEIDRILDAVPEVVECLRGMSPLWKDLVSGKKQFAL
;
A
#
# COMPACT_ATOMS: atom_id res chain seq x y z
N MET A 1 11.34 -15.16 24.63
CA MET A 1 10.25 -15.57 23.70
C MET A 1 10.65 -15.17 22.30
N THR A 2 10.36 -15.98 21.29
CA THR A 2 10.60 -15.60 19.89
C THR A 2 9.61 -14.50 19.52
N THR A 3 10.08 -13.43 18.90
CA THR A 3 9.24 -12.31 18.46
C THR A 3 8.40 -12.73 17.27
N ILE A 4 7.11 -12.43 17.30
CA ILE A 4 6.17 -12.60 16.19
C ILE A 4 6.07 -11.27 15.46
N TYR A 5 6.44 -11.23 14.18
CA TYR A 5 6.31 -10.03 13.36
C TYR A 5 5.04 -10.12 12.53
N ALA A 6 4.02 -9.38 12.94
CA ALA A 6 2.72 -9.28 12.29
C ALA A 6 2.42 -7.83 11.82
N ASP A 7 3.45 -7.10 11.38
CA ASP A 7 3.35 -5.72 10.86
C ASP A 7 3.95 -5.57 9.44
N ASN A 8 3.75 -6.60 8.60
CA ASN A 8 4.31 -6.63 7.24
C ASN A 8 3.71 -5.53 6.32
N ALA A 9 2.52 -5.02 6.60
CA ALA A 9 1.96 -3.88 5.87
C ALA A 9 2.69 -2.55 6.14
N ALA A 10 3.40 -2.42 7.27
CA ALA A 10 4.26 -1.26 7.53
C ALA A 10 5.60 -1.39 6.79
N THR A 11 6.27 -2.50 6.91
CA THR A 11 7.50 -2.88 6.16
C THR A 11 7.75 -4.37 6.33
N THR A 12 8.43 -4.99 5.37
CA THR A 12 8.81 -6.39 5.46
C THR A 12 10.30 -6.59 5.76
N GLN A 13 10.65 -7.75 6.28
CA GLN A 13 12.04 -8.20 6.32
C GLN A 13 12.50 -8.47 4.89
N MET A 14 13.74 -8.09 4.56
CA MET A 14 14.31 -8.35 3.23
C MET A 14 14.53 -9.84 3.03
N SER A 15 14.12 -10.36 1.85
CA SER A 15 14.30 -11.76 1.50
C SER A 15 15.77 -12.10 1.23
N ARG A 16 16.12 -13.38 1.37
CA ARG A 16 17.47 -13.85 1.03
C ARG A 16 17.77 -13.64 -0.46
N ALA A 17 16.79 -13.87 -1.33
CA ALA A 17 16.90 -13.63 -2.77
C ALA A 17 17.24 -12.16 -3.08
N ALA A 18 16.60 -11.21 -2.39
CA ALA A 18 16.91 -9.79 -2.54
C ALA A 18 18.32 -9.45 -2.06
N ILE A 19 18.73 -9.96 -0.88
CA ILE A 19 20.07 -9.72 -0.31
C ILE A 19 21.15 -10.25 -1.26
N ASP A 20 21.02 -11.50 -1.70
CA ASP A 20 22.00 -12.13 -2.59
C ASP A 20 22.09 -11.41 -3.94
N ALA A 21 20.97 -10.90 -4.47
CA ALA A 21 20.95 -10.10 -5.67
C ALA A 21 21.64 -8.73 -5.51
N MET A 22 21.70 -8.17 -4.29
CA MET A 22 22.34 -6.88 -3.99
C MET A 22 23.86 -7.01 -3.85
N LEU A 23 24.35 -8.07 -3.23
CA LEU A 23 25.75 -8.22 -2.82
C LEU A 23 26.77 -7.96 -3.96
N PRO A 24 26.63 -8.48 -5.20
CA PRO A 24 27.59 -8.22 -6.27
C PRO A 24 27.73 -6.73 -6.59
N TYR A 25 26.67 -5.97 -6.42
CA TYR A 25 26.60 -4.53 -6.74
C TYR A 25 27.08 -3.62 -5.60
N LEU A 26 27.26 -4.19 -4.42
CA LEU A 26 27.92 -3.54 -3.29
C LEU A 26 29.43 -3.76 -3.30
N GLU A 27 29.91 -4.90 -3.83
CA GLU A 27 31.28 -5.33 -3.73
C GLU A 27 32.08 -5.16 -5.02
N THR A 28 31.56 -5.67 -6.15
CA THR A 28 32.35 -5.86 -7.38
C THR A 28 31.82 -5.08 -8.57
N ILE A 29 30.51 -4.84 -8.69
CA ILE A 29 29.87 -4.16 -9.83
C ILE A 29 29.39 -2.78 -9.37
N TYR A 30 30.32 -1.91 -9.06
CA TYR A 30 30.07 -0.60 -8.46
C TYR A 30 30.06 0.57 -9.46
N GLY A 31 30.11 0.29 -10.77
CA GLY A 31 30.20 1.32 -11.81
C GLY A 31 28.97 2.21 -11.87
N ASN A 32 29.20 3.46 -12.31
CA ASN A 32 28.08 4.35 -12.62
C ASN A 32 27.47 3.91 -13.98
N PRO A 33 26.16 3.61 -14.06
CA PRO A 33 25.52 3.17 -15.31
C PRO A 33 25.63 4.18 -16.47
N SER A 34 25.91 5.43 -16.19
CA SER A 34 26.11 6.48 -17.21
C SER A 34 27.52 6.53 -17.80
N SER A 35 28.48 5.78 -17.23
CA SER A 35 29.88 5.78 -17.70
C SER A 35 30.09 4.91 -18.95
N LEU A 36 30.93 5.40 -19.88
CA LEU A 36 31.19 4.71 -21.15
C LEU A 36 32.19 3.55 -21.05
N HIS A 37 33.01 3.52 -20.00
CA HIS A 37 33.98 2.43 -19.80
C HIS A 37 33.31 1.12 -19.35
N SER A 38 34.03 0.01 -19.49
CA SER A 38 33.49 -1.35 -19.23
C SER A 38 32.80 -1.54 -17.89
N VAL A 39 33.33 -0.97 -16.81
CA VAL A 39 32.74 -1.04 -15.46
C VAL A 39 31.37 -0.36 -15.41
N GLY A 40 31.23 0.79 -16.08
CA GLY A 40 29.93 1.47 -16.21
C GLY A 40 28.94 0.70 -17.08
N GLN A 41 29.41 0.14 -18.19
CA GLN A 41 28.56 -0.64 -19.10
C GLN A 41 28.02 -1.93 -18.44
N GLN A 42 28.81 -2.55 -17.57
CA GLN A 42 28.36 -3.68 -16.76
C GLN A 42 27.20 -3.27 -15.81
N ALA A 43 27.32 -2.14 -15.15
CA ALA A 43 26.28 -1.58 -14.31
C ALA A 43 25.04 -1.18 -15.12
N ALA A 44 25.20 -0.59 -16.30
CA ALA A 44 24.09 -0.27 -17.21
C ALA A 44 23.33 -1.51 -17.66
N GLY A 45 24.05 -2.58 -17.99
CA GLY A 45 23.45 -3.88 -18.37
C GLY A 45 22.61 -4.47 -17.22
N ALA A 46 23.10 -4.39 -15.98
CA ALA A 46 22.37 -4.83 -14.81
C ALA A 46 21.08 -4.02 -14.58
N LEU A 47 21.15 -2.69 -14.71
CA LEU A 47 19.99 -1.81 -14.58
C LEU A 47 18.92 -2.12 -15.63
N LEU A 48 19.32 -2.41 -16.88
CA LEU A 48 18.40 -2.83 -17.95
C LEU A 48 17.77 -4.19 -17.62
N SER A 49 18.56 -5.15 -17.15
CA SER A 49 18.05 -6.48 -16.74
C SER A 49 17.01 -6.37 -15.61
N ALA A 50 17.28 -5.56 -14.57
CA ALA A 50 16.31 -5.34 -13.50
C ALA A 50 15.00 -4.74 -14.03
N ARG A 51 15.10 -3.78 -14.94
CA ARG A 51 13.94 -3.14 -15.58
C ARG A 51 13.11 -4.13 -16.38
N ASP A 52 13.74 -5.02 -17.14
CA ASP A 52 13.08 -6.09 -17.89
C ASP A 52 12.33 -7.07 -16.98
N ARG A 53 12.94 -7.48 -15.87
CA ARG A 53 12.36 -8.40 -14.89
C ARG A 53 11.10 -7.80 -14.25
N ILE A 54 11.19 -6.54 -13.81
CA ILE A 54 10.04 -5.83 -13.22
C ILE A 54 8.92 -5.62 -14.25
N ALA A 55 9.27 -5.25 -15.48
CA ALA A 55 8.30 -5.09 -16.56
C ALA A 55 7.53 -6.38 -16.84
N LYS A 56 8.21 -7.55 -16.83
CA LYS A 56 7.57 -8.86 -16.99
C LYS A 56 6.56 -9.15 -15.87
N CYS A 57 6.89 -8.85 -14.61
CA CYS A 57 5.99 -9.05 -13.48
C CYS A 57 4.69 -8.24 -13.58
N LEU A 58 4.71 -7.12 -14.32
CA LEU A 58 3.57 -6.23 -14.49
C LEU A 58 2.88 -6.35 -15.86
N ASN A 59 3.35 -7.23 -16.75
CA ASN A 59 2.99 -7.28 -18.18
C ASN A 59 3.18 -5.92 -18.89
N ALA A 60 4.22 -5.17 -18.51
CA ALA A 60 4.60 -3.88 -19.06
C ALA A 60 5.75 -4.00 -20.08
N SER A 61 6.03 -2.90 -20.79
CA SER A 61 7.29 -2.71 -21.53
C SER A 61 8.37 -2.16 -20.61
N PRO A 62 9.65 -2.55 -20.76
CA PRO A 62 10.73 -1.96 -19.98
C PRO A 62 10.83 -0.43 -20.10
N ARG A 63 10.40 0.12 -21.22
CA ARG A 63 10.36 1.58 -21.43
C ARG A 63 9.32 2.31 -20.59
N GLU A 64 8.38 1.58 -19.99
CA GLU A 64 7.29 2.12 -19.15
C GLU A 64 7.64 2.07 -17.65
N ILE A 65 8.80 1.51 -17.30
CA ILE A 65 9.28 1.39 -15.91
C ILE A 65 10.24 2.54 -15.59
N TYR A 66 10.04 3.22 -14.46
CA TYR A 66 10.90 4.27 -13.93
C TYR A 66 11.22 3.99 -12.46
N PHE A 67 12.50 3.99 -12.09
CA PHE A 67 12.93 3.77 -10.73
C PHE A 67 12.75 5.04 -9.90
N THR A 68 12.23 4.87 -8.68
CA THR A 68 11.99 5.93 -7.70
C THR A 68 12.59 5.54 -6.35
N SER A 69 12.54 6.43 -5.36
CA SER A 69 12.95 6.12 -3.99
C SER A 69 11.90 5.36 -3.19
N GLY A 70 10.72 5.13 -3.73
CA GLY A 70 9.62 4.42 -3.07
C GLY A 70 8.25 4.83 -3.60
N GLY A 71 7.19 4.26 -3.00
CA GLY A 71 5.80 4.52 -3.40
C GLY A 71 5.42 5.99 -3.34
N SER A 72 5.80 6.71 -2.29
CA SER A 72 5.45 8.13 -2.13
C SER A 72 5.99 9.02 -3.25
N GLU A 73 7.24 8.79 -3.71
CA GLU A 73 7.79 9.50 -4.87
C GLU A 73 7.02 9.12 -6.13
N ALA A 74 6.72 7.83 -6.32
CA ALA A 74 5.98 7.33 -7.47
C ALA A 74 4.56 7.92 -7.55
N ASP A 75 3.80 7.93 -6.44
CA ASP A 75 2.46 8.52 -6.35
C ASP A 75 2.48 10.01 -6.67
N ASN A 76 3.39 10.75 -6.06
CA ASN A 76 3.53 12.19 -6.30
C ASN A 76 3.83 12.46 -7.78
N GLN A 77 4.78 11.73 -8.38
CA GLN A 77 5.14 11.92 -9.78
C GLN A 77 4.00 11.55 -10.73
N ALA A 78 3.27 10.46 -10.45
CA ALA A 78 2.12 10.03 -11.22
C ALA A 78 1.03 11.13 -11.24
N ILE A 79 0.59 11.54 -10.05
CA ILE A 79 -0.51 12.49 -9.87
C ILE A 79 -0.15 13.86 -10.44
N LEU A 80 1.04 14.39 -10.12
CA LEU A 80 1.49 15.69 -10.64
C LEU A 80 1.65 15.65 -12.16
N SER A 81 2.16 14.55 -12.73
CA SER A 81 2.28 14.41 -14.19
C SER A 81 0.92 14.44 -14.89
N ALA A 82 -0.05 13.68 -14.39
CA ALA A 82 -1.40 13.66 -14.92
C ALA A 82 -2.09 15.03 -14.78
N ALA A 83 -1.95 15.70 -13.65
CA ALA A 83 -2.47 17.04 -13.40
C ALA A 83 -1.90 18.06 -14.40
N ARG A 84 -0.57 18.08 -14.62
CA ARG A 84 0.05 19.00 -15.60
C ARG A 84 -0.34 18.69 -17.04
N LEU A 85 -0.53 17.43 -17.40
CA LEU A 85 -1.08 17.05 -18.71
C LEU A 85 -2.52 17.52 -18.88
N GLY A 86 -3.33 17.40 -17.84
CA GLY A 86 -4.72 17.90 -17.81
C GLY A 86 -4.77 19.42 -17.96
N GLU A 87 -4.00 20.15 -17.15
CA GLU A 87 -3.97 21.60 -17.15
C GLU A 87 -3.66 22.18 -18.54
N ARG A 88 -2.71 21.56 -19.28
CA ARG A 88 -2.42 21.95 -20.69
C ARG A 88 -3.60 21.79 -21.64
N LYS A 89 -4.58 20.98 -21.25
CA LYS A 89 -5.83 20.73 -22.01
C LYS A 89 -7.05 21.44 -21.42
N GLY A 90 -6.84 22.32 -20.42
CA GLY A 90 -7.92 22.99 -19.70
C GLY A 90 -8.70 22.11 -18.73
N LYS A 91 -8.15 20.93 -18.38
CA LYS A 91 -8.80 19.97 -17.48
C LYS A 91 -8.17 20.05 -16.09
N LYS A 92 -8.98 20.29 -15.07
CA LYS A 92 -8.52 20.48 -13.68
C LYS A 92 -9.35 19.71 -12.66
N HIS A 93 -10.09 18.68 -13.05
CA HIS A 93 -10.82 17.82 -12.14
C HIS A 93 -10.09 16.49 -11.94
N ILE A 94 -9.98 16.05 -10.68
CA ILE A 94 -9.35 14.80 -10.27
C ILE A 94 -10.31 14.05 -9.34
N ILE A 95 -10.50 12.77 -9.62
CA ILE A 95 -11.30 11.87 -8.79
C ILE A 95 -10.36 10.96 -8.01
N SER A 96 -10.62 10.78 -6.71
CA SER A 96 -9.90 9.85 -5.84
C SER A 96 -10.83 9.27 -4.79
N THR A 97 -10.30 8.58 -3.78
CA THR A 97 -11.10 8.04 -2.69
C THR A 97 -10.75 8.67 -1.34
N ALA A 98 -11.68 8.60 -0.39
CA ALA A 98 -11.51 9.23 0.92
C ALA A 98 -10.49 8.50 1.84
N PHE A 99 -9.98 7.33 1.43
CA PHE A 99 -9.14 6.46 2.26
C PHE A 99 -7.76 6.12 1.66
N GLU A 100 -7.32 6.90 0.67
CA GLU A 100 -6.00 6.76 0.04
C GLU A 100 -4.85 6.93 1.06
N HIS A 101 -3.67 6.44 0.68
CA HIS A 101 -2.46 6.75 1.41
C HIS A 101 -2.17 8.26 1.40
N HIS A 102 -1.55 8.77 2.48
CA HIS A 102 -1.23 10.20 2.61
C HIS A 102 -0.36 10.76 1.46
N ALA A 103 0.47 9.92 0.80
CA ALA A 103 1.22 10.33 -0.38
C ALA A 103 0.31 10.77 -1.54
N VAL A 104 -0.88 10.16 -1.66
CA VAL A 104 -1.92 10.55 -2.62
C VAL A 104 -2.68 11.76 -2.08
N LEU A 105 -3.27 11.66 -0.87
CA LEU A 105 -4.14 12.72 -0.33
C LEU A 105 -3.44 14.06 -0.18
N HIS A 106 -2.21 14.09 0.33
CA HIS A 106 -1.47 15.35 0.49
C HIS A 106 -1.05 15.96 -0.86
N THR A 107 -0.76 15.11 -1.87
CA THR A 107 -0.50 15.59 -3.23
C THR A 107 -1.76 16.19 -3.84
N LEU A 108 -2.92 15.59 -3.61
CA LEU A 108 -4.22 16.14 -4.05
C LEU A 108 -4.53 17.47 -3.35
N GLN A 109 -4.34 17.55 -2.03
CA GLN A 109 -4.49 18.81 -1.27
C GLN A 109 -3.56 19.94 -1.78
N LYS A 110 -2.35 19.60 -2.22
CA LYS A 110 -1.46 20.56 -2.86
C LYS A 110 -2.06 21.06 -4.18
N LEU A 111 -2.59 20.16 -5.01
CA LEU A 111 -3.22 20.52 -6.28
C LEU A 111 -4.49 21.37 -6.11
N GLU A 112 -5.28 21.14 -5.06
CA GLU A 112 -6.42 22.01 -4.72
C GLU A 112 -5.97 23.46 -4.50
N LYS A 113 -4.86 23.68 -3.77
CA LYS A 113 -4.28 25.01 -3.59
C LYS A 113 -3.78 25.63 -4.89
N GLU A 114 -3.50 24.81 -5.91
CA GLU A 114 -3.11 25.24 -7.25
C GLU A 114 -4.32 25.39 -8.20
N GLY A 115 -5.55 25.28 -7.68
CA GLY A 115 -6.79 25.54 -8.41
C GLY A 115 -7.36 24.31 -9.17
N PHE A 116 -6.96 23.10 -8.77
CA PHE A 116 -7.65 21.87 -9.19
C PHE A 116 -8.87 21.60 -8.31
N THR A 117 -9.88 20.97 -8.89
CA THR A 117 -11.03 20.42 -8.15
C THR A 117 -10.76 18.96 -7.87
N VAL A 118 -10.77 18.57 -6.61
CA VAL A 118 -10.61 17.18 -6.19
C VAL A 118 -11.93 16.65 -5.64
N GLU A 119 -12.41 15.53 -6.20
CA GLU A 119 -13.58 14.83 -5.72
C GLU A 119 -13.14 13.52 -5.05
N LEU A 120 -13.41 13.39 -3.74
CA LEU A 120 -13.12 12.20 -2.97
C LEU A 120 -14.39 11.34 -2.85
N LEU A 121 -14.41 10.20 -3.54
CA LEU A 121 -15.53 9.26 -3.50
C LEU A 121 -15.64 8.59 -2.12
N PRO A 122 -16.85 8.46 -1.58
CA PRO A 122 -17.08 7.69 -0.36
C PRO A 122 -16.89 6.19 -0.63
N VAL A 123 -16.25 5.49 0.32
CA VAL A 123 -15.86 4.08 0.15
C VAL A 123 -16.82 3.07 0.81
N GLY A 124 -17.80 3.55 1.55
CA GLY A 124 -18.76 2.69 2.24
C GLY A 124 -18.13 1.81 3.35
N PRO A 125 -18.96 1.03 4.07
CA PRO A 125 -18.53 0.30 5.27
C PRO A 125 -17.49 -0.81 5.03
N ILE A 126 -17.45 -1.37 3.82
CA ILE A 126 -16.47 -2.40 3.45
C ILE A 126 -15.21 -1.81 2.79
N GLY A 127 -15.13 -0.48 2.65
CA GLY A 127 -13.96 0.18 2.09
C GLY A 127 -13.73 -0.16 0.62
N THR A 128 -14.72 0.10 -0.25
CA THR A 128 -14.61 -0.07 -1.70
C THR A 128 -15.40 1.02 -2.44
N VAL A 129 -15.05 1.24 -3.68
CA VAL A 129 -15.82 2.05 -4.64
C VAL A 129 -16.18 1.19 -5.84
N THR A 130 -17.30 1.47 -6.46
CA THR A 130 -17.72 0.77 -7.68
C THR A 130 -17.26 1.52 -8.92
N ALA A 131 -17.08 0.82 -10.03
CA ALA A 131 -16.82 1.43 -11.33
C ALA A 131 -17.96 2.41 -11.74
N GLN A 132 -19.20 2.14 -11.31
CA GLN A 132 -20.32 3.05 -11.57
C GLN A 132 -20.17 4.38 -10.82
N GLN A 133 -19.74 4.38 -9.55
CA GLN A 133 -19.46 5.62 -8.81
C GLN A 133 -18.39 6.47 -9.54
N VAL A 134 -17.32 5.81 -10.01
CA VAL A 134 -16.28 6.49 -10.79
C VAL A 134 -16.84 7.05 -12.09
N LYS A 135 -17.67 6.27 -12.81
CA LYS A 135 -18.31 6.70 -14.07
C LYS A 135 -19.19 7.93 -13.88
N ASP A 136 -19.99 7.95 -12.81
CA ASP A 136 -20.92 9.04 -12.52
C ASP A 136 -20.18 10.34 -12.08
N ALA A 137 -18.98 10.22 -11.50
CA ALA A 137 -18.15 11.33 -11.10
C ALA A 137 -17.31 11.93 -12.27
N ILE A 138 -17.10 11.19 -13.36
CA ILE A 138 -16.32 11.67 -14.51
C ILE A 138 -17.06 12.82 -15.21
N ARG A 139 -16.35 13.94 -15.42
CA ARG A 139 -16.80 15.16 -16.10
C ARG A 139 -15.91 15.44 -17.31
N GLU A 140 -16.32 16.40 -18.15
CA GLU A 140 -15.53 16.80 -19.33
C GLU A 140 -14.12 17.31 -18.95
N ASP A 141 -13.98 17.98 -17.79
CA ASP A 141 -12.74 18.52 -17.29
C ASP A 141 -11.96 17.55 -16.38
N THR A 142 -12.39 16.28 -16.28
CA THR A 142 -11.64 15.26 -15.53
C THR A 142 -10.36 14.89 -16.27
N CYS A 143 -9.22 14.95 -15.55
CA CYS A 143 -7.91 14.62 -16.10
C CYS A 143 -7.30 13.35 -15.50
N LEU A 144 -7.71 12.96 -14.27
CA LEU A 144 -7.17 11.83 -13.55
C LEU A 144 -8.24 11.18 -12.69
N VAL A 145 -8.24 9.86 -12.68
CA VAL A 145 -8.80 9.03 -11.61
C VAL A 145 -7.64 8.35 -10.90
N SER A 146 -7.52 8.51 -9.57
CA SER A 146 -6.49 7.91 -8.74
C SER A 146 -7.15 7.11 -7.62
N VAL A 147 -7.07 5.78 -7.70
CA VAL A 147 -7.70 4.86 -6.75
C VAL A 147 -6.69 3.78 -6.39
N MET A 148 -6.43 3.58 -5.11
CA MET A 148 -5.49 2.57 -4.66
C MET A 148 -5.96 1.16 -5.02
N TYR A 149 -5.00 0.26 -5.25
CA TYR A 149 -5.31 -1.13 -5.62
C TYR A 149 -5.89 -1.92 -4.44
N ALA A 150 -5.31 -1.76 -3.28
CA ALA A 150 -5.77 -2.37 -2.03
C ALA A 150 -5.38 -1.48 -0.85
N ASN A 151 -6.25 -1.40 0.15
CA ASN A 151 -6.00 -0.55 1.30
C ASN A 151 -5.08 -1.22 2.33
N ASN A 152 -4.05 -0.51 2.75
CA ASN A 152 -3.01 -0.98 3.67
C ASN A 152 -3.48 -1.17 5.12
N GLU A 153 -4.59 -0.55 5.53
CA GLU A 153 -5.09 -0.63 6.90
C GLU A 153 -6.16 -1.70 7.06
N ILE A 154 -7.15 -1.72 6.18
CA ILE A 154 -8.32 -2.60 6.27
C ILE A 154 -8.28 -3.78 5.30
N GLY A 155 -7.34 -3.79 4.38
CA GLY A 155 -7.08 -4.90 3.45
C GLY A 155 -8.01 -4.98 2.25
N SER A 156 -9.07 -4.19 2.14
CA SER A 156 -10.02 -4.24 1.03
C SER A 156 -9.34 -4.04 -0.32
N ILE A 157 -9.67 -4.90 -1.29
CA ILE A 157 -9.20 -4.84 -2.68
C ILE A 157 -10.24 -4.10 -3.52
N LEU A 158 -9.80 -3.19 -4.37
CA LEU A 158 -10.69 -2.38 -5.20
C LEU A 158 -10.84 -2.97 -6.61
N PRO A 159 -11.95 -2.70 -7.31
CA PRO A 159 -12.26 -3.27 -8.62
C PRO A 159 -11.47 -2.54 -9.74
N ILE A 160 -10.15 -2.72 -9.74
CA ILE A 160 -9.20 -1.97 -10.60
C ILE A 160 -9.48 -2.18 -12.09
N SER A 161 -9.80 -3.42 -12.49
CA SER A 161 -10.06 -3.75 -13.89
C SER A 161 -11.29 -3.01 -14.43
N GLU A 162 -12.36 -2.97 -13.65
CA GLU A 162 -13.62 -2.30 -13.97
C GLU A 162 -13.46 -0.78 -13.98
N ILE A 163 -12.73 -0.23 -13.01
CA ILE A 163 -12.40 1.22 -12.95
C ILE A 163 -11.54 1.60 -14.16
N GLY A 164 -10.49 0.80 -14.44
CA GLY A 164 -9.62 1.02 -15.60
C GLY A 164 -10.39 1.01 -16.93
N ALA A 165 -11.37 0.11 -17.08
CA ALA A 165 -12.22 0.06 -18.27
C ALA A 165 -13.05 1.33 -18.42
N VAL A 166 -13.68 1.82 -17.35
CA VAL A 166 -14.45 3.09 -17.34
C VAL A 166 -13.54 4.27 -17.69
N CYS A 167 -12.38 4.38 -17.10
CA CYS A 167 -11.43 5.45 -17.38
C CYS A 167 -10.95 5.42 -18.84
N ARG A 168 -10.71 4.22 -19.38
CA ARG A 168 -10.30 4.01 -20.77
C ARG A 168 -11.41 4.45 -21.74
N GLU A 169 -12.66 4.09 -21.47
CA GLU A 169 -13.83 4.50 -22.26
C GLU A 169 -14.00 6.03 -22.28
N ALA A 170 -13.79 6.67 -21.11
CA ALA A 170 -13.91 8.12 -20.95
C ALA A 170 -12.68 8.92 -21.45
N GLY A 171 -11.57 8.24 -21.80
CA GLY A 171 -10.32 8.90 -22.19
C GLY A 171 -9.66 9.70 -21.06
N VAL A 172 -9.86 9.27 -19.80
CA VAL A 172 -9.29 9.83 -18.59
C VAL A 172 -8.12 8.96 -18.14
N LEU A 173 -7.03 9.57 -17.65
CA LEU A 173 -5.89 8.81 -17.11
C LEU A 173 -6.28 8.10 -15.81
N PHE A 174 -5.84 6.84 -15.69
CA PHE A 174 -6.04 6.04 -14.49
C PHE A 174 -4.71 5.74 -13.79
N HIS A 175 -4.60 6.19 -12.54
CA HIS A 175 -3.50 5.88 -11.62
C HIS A 175 -3.99 4.96 -10.51
N THR A 176 -3.15 3.99 -10.13
CA THR A 176 -3.36 3.18 -8.94
C THR A 176 -2.11 3.11 -8.07
N ASP A 177 -2.26 3.42 -6.77
CA ASP A 177 -1.27 3.05 -5.76
C ASP A 177 -1.39 1.55 -5.52
N ALA A 178 -0.44 0.78 -6.08
CA ALA A 178 -0.37 -0.68 -5.95
C ALA A 178 0.69 -1.13 -4.93
N VAL A 179 1.11 -0.24 -4.02
CA VAL A 179 2.16 -0.52 -3.03
C VAL A 179 1.83 -1.74 -2.17
N GLN A 180 0.57 -1.94 -1.81
CA GLN A 180 0.13 -3.10 -1.02
C GLN A 180 -0.27 -4.31 -1.89
N ALA A 181 -0.44 -4.12 -3.19
CA ALA A 181 -0.85 -5.19 -4.11
C ALA A 181 0.34 -5.91 -4.76
N ALA A 182 1.41 -5.17 -5.07
CA ALA A 182 2.60 -5.73 -5.72
C ALA A 182 3.22 -6.85 -4.90
N GLY A 183 3.40 -8.02 -5.52
CA GLY A 183 3.90 -9.22 -4.85
C GLY A 183 2.87 -10.00 -4.03
N HIS A 184 1.63 -9.49 -3.89
CA HIS A 184 0.54 -10.12 -3.11
C HIS A 184 -0.70 -10.43 -3.94
N LEU A 185 -0.90 -9.70 -5.04
CA LEU A 185 -2.03 -9.85 -5.96
C LEU A 185 -1.52 -9.86 -7.41
N PRO A 186 -2.25 -10.51 -8.34
CA PRO A 186 -1.88 -10.47 -9.76
C PRO A 186 -2.10 -9.07 -10.33
N ILE A 187 -1.06 -8.53 -10.99
CA ILE A 187 -1.12 -7.22 -11.65
C ILE A 187 -0.79 -7.42 -13.14
N ASP A 188 -1.72 -7.00 -13.99
CA ASP A 188 -1.54 -6.90 -15.44
C ASP A 188 -1.98 -5.52 -15.91
N VAL A 189 -1.01 -4.62 -16.06
CA VAL A 189 -1.29 -3.21 -16.36
C VAL A 189 -2.03 -3.00 -17.69
N LYS A 190 -1.88 -3.92 -18.64
CA LYS A 190 -2.57 -3.87 -19.95
C LYS A 190 -4.01 -4.34 -19.84
N ALA A 191 -4.22 -5.53 -19.26
CA ALA A 191 -5.54 -6.10 -19.09
C ALA A 191 -6.43 -5.24 -18.17
N GLN A 192 -5.83 -4.62 -17.14
CA GLN A 192 -6.51 -3.76 -16.17
C GLN A 192 -6.62 -2.29 -16.61
N ASN A 193 -6.15 -1.94 -17.82
CA ASN A 193 -6.20 -0.58 -18.38
C ASN A 193 -5.56 0.48 -17.47
N ILE A 194 -4.49 0.15 -16.79
CA ILE A 194 -3.76 1.07 -15.90
C ILE A 194 -2.84 1.96 -16.75
N ASP A 195 -2.86 3.28 -16.53
CA ASP A 195 -1.98 4.23 -17.19
C ASP A 195 -0.75 4.58 -16.36
N LEU A 196 -0.91 4.61 -15.02
CA LEU A 196 0.12 4.92 -14.04
C LEU A 196 -0.04 3.98 -12.84
N LEU A 197 1.06 3.42 -12.35
CA LEU A 197 1.04 2.54 -11.17
C LEU A 197 2.28 2.79 -10.32
N SER A 198 2.06 2.86 -9.01
CA SER A 198 3.12 3.03 -8.01
C SER A 198 3.34 1.75 -7.20
N LEU A 199 4.61 1.41 -6.94
CA LEU A 199 4.97 0.34 -6.01
C LEU A 199 6.22 0.68 -5.19
N SER A 200 6.42 -0.05 -4.08
CA SER A 200 7.56 0.14 -3.16
C SER A 200 8.12 -1.21 -2.72
N ALA A 201 9.41 -1.40 -2.91
CA ALA A 201 10.07 -2.70 -2.75
C ALA A 201 9.93 -3.30 -1.34
N HIS A 202 9.96 -2.46 -0.31
CA HIS A 202 9.92 -2.92 1.08
C HIS A 202 8.57 -3.51 1.53
N LYS A 203 7.57 -3.56 0.65
CA LYS A 203 6.28 -4.20 0.93
C LYS A 203 6.22 -5.66 0.44
N PHE A 204 7.15 -6.06 -0.42
CA PHE A 204 7.28 -7.43 -0.95
C PHE A 204 8.70 -7.97 -0.75
N HIS A 205 9.25 -7.83 0.44
CA HIS A 205 10.55 -8.35 0.88
C HIS A 205 11.77 -7.82 0.11
N GLY A 206 11.61 -6.67 -0.56
CA GLY A 206 12.71 -5.94 -1.19
C GLY A 206 13.32 -4.88 -0.25
N PRO A 207 14.36 -4.18 -0.73
CA PRO A 207 15.03 -3.14 0.04
C PRO A 207 14.17 -1.89 0.23
N LYS A 208 14.34 -1.22 1.38
CA LYS A 208 13.80 0.12 1.64
C LYS A 208 14.49 1.15 0.74
N GLY A 209 13.82 2.28 0.47
CA GLY A 209 14.40 3.39 -0.29
C GLY A 209 14.46 3.15 -1.80
N THR A 210 13.65 2.23 -2.33
CA THR A 210 13.48 2.01 -3.77
C THR A 210 12.05 1.61 -4.11
N GLY A 211 11.59 2.04 -5.27
CA GLY A 211 10.27 1.77 -5.81
C GLY A 211 10.23 1.94 -7.32
N VAL A 212 9.06 1.84 -7.88
CA VAL A 212 8.80 1.99 -9.31
C VAL A 212 7.57 2.84 -9.53
N LEU A 213 7.68 3.70 -10.54
CA LEU A 213 6.56 4.25 -11.25
C LEU A 213 6.46 3.55 -12.61
N TYR A 214 5.37 2.82 -12.85
CA TYR A 214 4.96 2.44 -14.18
C TYR A 214 4.21 3.62 -14.81
N ALA A 215 4.57 3.97 -16.04
CA ALA A 215 3.86 4.95 -16.84
C ALA A 215 3.68 4.41 -18.26
N ARG A 216 2.43 4.19 -18.66
CA ARG A 216 2.08 3.70 -20.01
C ARG A 216 2.70 4.57 -21.09
N GLN A 217 3.18 3.95 -22.15
CA GLN A 217 3.76 4.67 -23.28
C GLN A 217 2.80 5.75 -23.80
N GLY A 218 3.33 6.97 -23.97
CA GLY A 218 2.56 8.15 -24.35
C GLY A 218 2.08 9.03 -23.18
N VAL A 219 2.22 8.57 -21.92
CA VAL A 219 2.02 9.42 -20.75
C VAL A 219 3.32 10.16 -20.44
N PHE A 220 3.28 11.49 -20.51
CA PHE A 220 4.46 12.33 -20.24
C PHE A 220 4.61 12.58 -18.75
N LEU A 221 5.74 12.16 -18.19
CA LEU A 221 6.09 12.42 -16.80
C LEU A 221 6.68 13.83 -16.61
N THR A 222 6.21 14.50 -15.57
CA THR A 222 6.81 15.71 -15.02
C THR A 222 7.91 15.32 -14.05
N ASN A 223 9.06 15.99 -14.11
CA ASN A 223 10.14 15.75 -13.17
C ASN A 223 9.78 16.31 -11.79
N LEU A 224 10.06 15.53 -10.75
CA LEU A 224 10.03 16.02 -9.37
C LEU A 224 11.42 16.40 -8.87
N ILE A 225 12.43 15.69 -9.38
CA ILE A 225 13.83 15.87 -9.03
C ILE A 225 14.56 16.29 -10.30
N GLU A 226 15.07 17.51 -10.31
CA GLU A 226 15.81 18.08 -11.42
C GLU A 226 17.30 17.73 -11.30
N GLY A 227 17.98 17.54 -12.45
CA GLY A 227 19.41 17.23 -12.49
C GLY A 227 19.84 16.51 -13.76
N GLY A 228 20.59 15.42 -13.62
CA GLY A 228 21.11 14.63 -14.74
C GLY A 228 20.01 13.85 -15.52
N ALA A 229 20.42 13.22 -16.61
CA ALA A 229 19.50 12.54 -17.52
C ALA A 229 19.16 11.09 -17.13
N GLN A 230 19.38 10.70 -15.87
CA GLN A 230 18.99 9.38 -15.38
C GLN A 230 17.49 9.16 -15.57
N GLU A 231 17.09 7.90 -15.61
CA GLU A 231 15.69 7.51 -15.89
C GLU A 231 15.13 8.24 -17.12
N ARG A 232 15.92 8.34 -18.19
CA ARG A 232 15.56 9.03 -19.45
C ARG A 232 15.16 10.49 -19.23
N GLY A 233 15.83 11.16 -18.29
CA GLY A 233 15.59 12.55 -17.90
C GLY A 233 14.30 12.77 -17.12
N LYS A 234 13.72 11.69 -16.54
CA LYS A 234 12.46 11.78 -15.78
C LYS A 234 12.65 11.71 -14.26
N ARG A 235 13.82 11.24 -13.82
CA ARG A 235 14.19 11.21 -12.40
C ARG A 235 15.71 11.29 -12.31
N ALA A 236 16.21 12.41 -11.90
CA ALA A 236 17.64 12.69 -11.79
C ALA A 236 18.28 12.01 -10.56
N GLY A 237 19.59 11.88 -10.57
CA GLY A 237 20.39 11.28 -9.51
C GLY A 237 20.86 9.87 -9.89
N THR A 238 22.11 9.56 -9.51
CA THR A 238 22.71 8.23 -9.79
C THR A 238 21.82 7.13 -9.23
N GLU A 239 21.58 6.13 -10.05
CA GLU A 239 20.70 5.01 -9.71
C GLU A 239 21.29 4.16 -8.57
N ASN A 240 20.45 3.81 -7.60
CA ASN A 240 20.81 2.90 -6.52
C ASN A 240 20.77 1.45 -7.04
N LEU A 241 21.80 1.09 -7.84
CA LEU A 241 21.84 -0.18 -8.53
C LEU A 241 21.68 -1.40 -7.59
N PRO A 242 22.35 -1.48 -6.43
CA PRO A 242 22.14 -2.59 -5.52
C PRO A 242 20.67 -2.75 -5.12
N ALA A 243 20.02 -1.65 -4.70
CA ALA A 243 18.61 -1.71 -4.28
C ALA A 243 17.66 -2.03 -5.44
N VAL A 244 17.93 -1.53 -6.64
CA VAL A 244 17.16 -1.88 -7.85
C VAL A 244 17.25 -3.37 -8.18
N MET A 245 18.43 -3.96 -8.06
CA MET A 245 18.62 -5.41 -8.28
C MET A 245 17.92 -6.25 -7.21
N GLY A 246 18.00 -5.84 -5.94
CA GLY A 246 17.28 -6.48 -4.84
C GLY A 246 15.77 -6.39 -5.00
N MET A 247 15.26 -5.24 -5.42
CA MET A 247 13.83 -5.05 -5.72
C MET A 247 13.36 -5.95 -6.85
N ALA A 248 14.12 -6.04 -7.95
CA ALA A 248 13.77 -6.89 -9.08
C ALA A 248 13.74 -8.38 -8.69
N ALA A 249 14.70 -8.82 -7.88
CA ALA A 249 14.74 -10.19 -7.37
C ALA A 249 13.56 -10.50 -6.44
N ALA A 250 13.24 -9.58 -5.52
CA ALA A 250 12.12 -9.75 -4.60
C ALA A 250 10.76 -9.79 -5.32
N LEU A 251 10.55 -8.90 -6.29
CA LEU A 251 9.28 -8.89 -7.04
C LEU A 251 9.12 -10.15 -7.91
N GLU A 252 10.17 -10.58 -8.58
CA GLU A 252 10.14 -11.79 -9.39
C GLU A 252 9.86 -13.03 -8.55
N ASP A 253 10.50 -13.17 -7.38
CA ASP A 253 10.27 -14.25 -6.43
C ASP A 253 8.83 -14.24 -5.90
N ALA A 254 8.33 -13.07 -5.48
CA ALA A 254 6.96 -12.92 -5.02
C ALA A 254 5.94 -13.28 -6.10
N CYS A 255 6.15 -12.84 -7.35
CA CYS A 255 5.28 -13.19 -8.48
C CYS A 255 5.33 -14.68 -8.83
N ALA A 256 6.49 -15.33 -8.71
CA ALA A 256 6.64 -16.76 -8.99
C ALA A 256 5.89 -17.64 -7.99
N HIS A 257 5.72 -17.20 -6.74
CA HIS A 257 5.06 -17.94 -5.66
C HIS A 257 3.69 -17.35 -5.25
N LEU A 258 3.13 -16.46 -6.07
CA LEU A 258 1.96 -15.64 -5.73
C LEU A 258 0.77 -16.48 -5.23
N ASP A 259 0.34 -17.48 -6.01
CA ASP A 259 -0.84 -18.29 -5.70
C ASP A 259 -0.63 -19.17 -4.45
N GLU A 260 0.56 -19.74 -4.28
CA GLU A 260 0.92 -20.54 -3.13
C GLU A 260 0.92 -19.70 -1.86
N ASN A 261 1.61 -18.56 -1.90
CA ASN A 261 1.70 -17.63 -0.77
C ASN A 261 0.32 -17.05 -0.43
N ALA A 262 -0.44 -16.62 -1.43
CA ALA A 262 -1.80 -16.09 -1.20
C ALA A 262 -2.71 -17.12 -0.52
N LYS A 263 -2.69 -18.37 -0.98
CA LYS A 263 -3.48 -19.44 -0.37
C LYS A 263 -3.09 -19.73 1.08
N ARG A 264 -1.77 -19.87 1.34
CA ARG A 264 -1.25 -20.16 2.67
C ARG A 264 -1.53 -19.01 3.66
N VAL A 265 -1.19 -17.78 3.25
CA VAL A 265 -1.33 -16.61 4.11
C VAL A 265 -2.82 -16.30 4.38
N SER A 266 -3.69 -16.49 3.39
CA SER A 266 -5.14 -16.34 3.58
C SER A 266 -5.70 -17.32 4.60
N ALA A 267 -5.22 -18.56 4.62
CA ALA A 267 -5.65 -19.54 5.64
C ALA A 267 -5.27 -19.09 7.07
N LEU A 268 -4.06 -18.56 7.25
CA LEU A 268 -3.63 -18.01 8.54
C LEU A 268 -4.45 -16.76 8.94
N ARG A 269 -4.70 -15.87 7.98
CA ARG A 269 -5.55 -14.69 8.14
C ARG A 269 -6.96 -15.08 8.60
N ASP A 270 -7.59 -16.03 7.93
CA ASP A 270 -8.96 -16.43 8.20
C ASP A 270 -9.09 -17.06 9.59
N ARG A 271 -8.08 -17.83 10.05
CA ARG A 271 -8.01 -18.30 11.45
C ARG A 271 -7.99 -17.16 12.44
N LEU A 272 -7.20 -16.09 12.19
CA LEU A 272 -7.19 -14.90 13.04
C LEU A 272 -8.54 -14.18 13.03
N ILE A 273 -9.15 -14.01 11.87
CA ILE A 273 -10.47 -13.35 11.75
C ILE A 273 -11.52 -14.15 12.53
N ASP A 274 -11.58 -15.45 12.33
CA ASP A 274 -12.54 -16.33 13.05
C ASP A 274 -12.34 -16.27 14.56
N GLY A 275 -11.10 -16.27 15.04
CA GLY A 275 -10.80 -16.22 16.46
C GLY A 275 -11.11 -14.86 17.09
N LEU A 276 -10.65 -13.78 16.47
CA LEU A 276 -10.84 -12.43 16.99
C LEU A 276 -12.30 -11.96 16.93
N SER A 277 -13.08 -12.45 15.96
CA SER A 277 -14.52 -12.19 15.87
C SER A 277 -15.33 -12.73 17.05
N LYS A 278 -14.77 -13.64 17.87
CA LYS A 278 -15.41 -14.16 19.08
C LYS A 278 -15.28 -13.20 20.28
N ILE A 279 -14.43 -12.20 20.19
CA ILE A 279 -14.28 -11.18 21.23
C ILE A 279 -15.53 -10.28 21.18
N PRO A 280 -16.33 -10.18 22.27
CA PRO A 280 -17.53 -9.34 22.29
C PRO A 280 -17.18 -7.89 21.96
N HIS A 281 -18.10 -7.18 21.31
CA HIS A 281 -17.89 -5.76 20.92
C HIS A 281 -16.58 -5.55 20.17
N SER A 282 -16.35 -6.38 19.18
CA SER A 282 -15.29 -6.25 18.20
C SER A 282 -15.88 -6.22 16.79
N ALA A 283 -15.19 -5.57 15.85
CA ALA A 283 -15.62 -5.54 14.46
C ALA A 283 -14.43 -5.68 13.51
N LEU A 284 -14.55 -6.58 12.55
CA LEU A 284 -13.65 -6.67 11.40
C LEU A 284 -13.83 -5.42 10.53
N ASN A 285 -12.72 -4.80 10.12
CA ASN A 285 -12.69 -3.67 9.20
C ASN A 285 -12.41 -4.16 7.77
N GLY A 286 -13.03 -3.48 6.79
CA GLY A 286 -12.86 -3.78 5.38
C GLY A 286 -13.74 -4.94 4.89
N ASP A 287 -13.54 -5.31 3.63
CA ASP A 287 -14.28 -6.39 2.97
C ASP A 287 -13.92 -7.75 3.63
N PRO A 288 -14.89 -8.56 4.06
CA PRO A 288 -14.61 -9.84 4.71
C PRO A 288 -14.09 -10.92 3.74
N VAL A 289 -14.31 -10.77 2.43
CA VAL A 289 -13.97 -11.76 1.42
C VAL A 289 -12.90 -11.25 0.46
N ASN A 290 -13.16 -10.10 -0.19
CA ASN A 290 -12.27 -9.52 -1.19
C ASN A 290 -11.22 -8.63 -0.50
N ARG A 291 -10.20 -9.27 0.09
CA ARG A 291 -9.17 -8.62 0.88
C ARG A 291 -7.79 -9.20 0.66
N LEU A 292 -6.75 -8.39 0.96
CA LEU A 292 -5.34 -8.81 0.92
C LEU A 292 -5.13 -10.11 1.71
N PRO A 293 -4.31 -11.04 1.20
CA PRO A 293 -4.08 -12.34 1.85
C PRO A 293 -3.66 -12.23 3.31
N GLY A 294 -2.80 -11.27 3.66
CA GLY A 294 -2.23 -11.17 5.01
C GLY A 294 -2.87 -10.14 5.93
N ASN A 295 -3.88 -9.38 5.51
CA ASN A 295 -4.40 -8.27 6.31
C ASN A 295 -5.55 -8.70 7.23
N VAL A 296 -5.41 -8.42 8.53
CA VAL A 296 -6.44 -8.56 9.58
C VAL A 296 -6.55 -7.22 10.30
N SER A 297 -7.70 -6.57 10.23
CA SER A 297 -7.95 -5.28 10.86
C SER A 297 -9.22 -5.34 11.70
N PHE A 298 -9.09 -5.07 12.99
CA PHE A 298 -10.20 -5.07 13.94
C PHE A 298 -10.27 -3.75 14.71
N CYS A 299 -11.48 -3.40 15.14
CA CYS A 299 -11.69 -2.46 16.22
C CYS A 299 -12.27 -3.19 17.43
N PHE A 300 -11.82 -2.83 18.63
CA PHE A 300 -12.31 -3.34 19.91
C PHE A 300 -12.87 -2.16 20.72
N GLU A 301 -14.17 -2.14 20.95
CA GLU A 301 -14.83 -1.06 21.68
C GLU A 301 -14.37 -1.04 23.15
N GLY A 302 -14.14 0.15 23.69
CA GLY A 302 -13.69 0.35 25.07
C GLY A 302 -12.19 0.11 25.30
N VAL A 303 -11.40 -0.03 24.23
CA VAL A 303 -9.95 -0.24 24.25
C VAL A 303 -9.25 0.97 23.62
N GLU A 304 -8.06 1.27 24.08
CA GLU A 304 -7.16 2.27 23.51
C GLU A 304 -6.04 1.54 22.72
N GLY A 305 -5.89 1.88 21.43
CA GLY A 305 -5.05 1.14 20.49
C GLY A 305 -3.54 1.19 20.81
N GLU A 306 -3.01 2.33 21.25
CA GLU A 306 -1.57 2.40 21.60
C GLU A 306 -1.26 1.50 22.80
N SER A 307 -2.11 1.50 23.81
CA SER A 307 -1.98 0.61 24.98
C SER A 307 -2.09 -0.87 24.56
N LEU A 308 -2.98 -1.19 23.60
CA LEU A 308 -3.10 -2.53 23.05
C LEU A 308 -1.80 -2.96 22.38
N LEU A 309 -1.20 -2.11 21.54
CA LEU A 309 0.07 -2.40 20.87
C LEU A 309 1.22 -2.59 21.85
N LEU A 310 1.35 -1.74 22.88
CA LEU A 310 2.38 -1.84 23.89
C LEU A 310 2.30 -3.14 24.70
N LEU A 311 1.09 -3.57 25.07
CA LEU A 311 0.89 -4.82 25.80
C LEU A 311 1.12 -6.05 24.91
N LEU A 312 0.79 -5.99 23.62
CA LEU A 312 1.12 -7.06 22.67
C LEU A 312 2.63 -7.16 22.43
N ASP A 313 3.32 -6.01 22.31
CA ASP A 313 4.78 -5.98 22.18
C ASP A 313 5.48 -6.60 23.40
N ALA A 314 4.99 -6.30 24.61
CA ALA A 314 5.48 -6.93 25.85
C ALA A 314 5.28 -8.46 25.86
N LYS A 315 4.34 -9.01 25.09
CA LYS A 315 4.14 -10.44 24.85
C LYS A 315 4.92 -10.96 23.62
N GLY A 316 5.74 -10.10 22.98
CA GLY A 316 6.55 -10.43 21.81
C GLY A 316 5.76 -10.46 20.51
N ILE A 317 4.65 -9.72 20.39
CA ILE A 317 3.82 -9.62 19.18
C ILE A 317 3.90 -8.20 18.64
N CYS A 318 4.57 -8.02 17.50
CA CYS A 318 4.68 -6.75 16.80
C CYS A 318 3.47 -6.59 15.87
N ALA A 319 2.66 -5.56 16.14
CA ALA A 319 1.46 -5.22 15.37
C ALA A 319 1.37 -3.69 15.21
N SER A 320 0.35 -3.20 14.52
CA SER A 320 0.11 -1.77 14.28
C SER A 320 -1.34 -1.40 14.54
N SER A 321 -1.62 -0.11 14.69
CA SER A 321 -2.96 0.45 14.60
C SER A 321 -3.19 1.05 13.21
N GLY A 322 -4.43 1.38 12.87
CA GLY A 322 -4.74 2.08 11.62
C GLY A 322 -4.00 3.42 11.46
N SER A 323 -3.60 4.07 12.55
CA SER A 323 -2.94 5.39 12.55
C SER A 323 -1.40 5.36 12.54
N ALA A 324 -0.76 4.23 12.29
CA ALA A 324 0.70 4.07 12.40
C ALA A 324 1.53 5.06 11.54
N CYS A 325 0.98 5.63 10.48
CA CYS A 325 1.67 6.61 9.62
C CYS A 325 1.61 8.06 10.16
N THR A 326 0.86 8.33 11.20
CA THR A 326 0.72 9.64 11.87
C THR A 326 1.25 9.57 13.29
N SER A 327 2.44 9.00 13.50
CA SER A 327 3.08 8.92 14.81
C SER A 327 3.10 10.30 15.48
N GLY A 328 2.27 10.46 16.53
CA GLY A 328 2.09 11.72 17.27
C GLY A 328 0.74 12.42 17.09
N SER A 329 -0.17 11.93 16.24
CA SER A 329 -1.56 12.39 16.22
C SER A 329 -2.42 11.54 17.14
N LEU A 330 -3.17 12.19 18.02
CA LEU A 330 -4.21 11.55 18.85
C LEU A 330 -5.48 11.24 18.04
N ASP A 331 -5.53 11.60 16.76
CA ASP A 331 -6.69 11.38 15.92
C ASP A 331 -6.74 9.94 15.40
N PRO A 332 -7.92 9.33 15.33
CA PRO A 332 -8.10 8.00 14.77
C PRO A 332 -7.82 7.99 13.26
N SER A 333 -7.55 6.82 12.71
CA SER A 333 -7.31 6.63 11.29
C SER A 333 -8.41 7.22 10.41
N HIS A 334 -8.01 8.06 9.43
CA HIS A 334 -8.93 8.58 8.42
C HIS A 334 -9.60 7.47 7.60
N VAL A 335 -8.92 6.32 7.43
CA VAL A 335 -9.47 5.14 6.74
C VAL A 335 -10.63 4.56 7.54
N LEU A 336 -10.47 4.39 8.85
CA LEU A 336 -11.52 3.86 9.72
C LEU A 336 -12.73 4.82 9.80
N LEU A 337 -12.48 6.11 9.84
CA LEU A 337 -13.54 7.12 9.77
C LEU A 337 -14.24 7.09 8.40
N ALA A 338 -13.51 6.94 7.30
CA ALA A 338 -14.06 6.87 5.95
C ALA A 338 -14.98 5.66 5.72
N ILE A 339 -14.74 4.53 6.42
CA ILE A 339 -15.64 3.36 6.40
C ILE A 339 -16.78 3.45 7.43
N GLY A 340 -16.93 4.60 8.10
CA GLY A 340 -18.02 4.87 9.03
C GLY A 340 -17.83 4.35 10.45
N ARG A 341 -16.61 3.99 10.88
CA ARG A 341 -16.35 3.65 12.27
C ARG A 341 -16.50 4.91 13.14
N PRO A 342 -17.27 4.87 14.25
CA PRO A 342 -17.30 5.97 15.21
C PRO A 342 -15.92 6.27 15.77
N HIS A 343 -15.66 7.52 16.10
CA HIS A 343 -14.36 8.00 16.59
C HIS A 343 -13.85 7.16 17.79
N ASP A 344 -14.70 6.94 18.81
CA ASP A 344 -14.34 6.17 20.01
C ASP A 344 -14.01 4.70 19.68
N VAL A 345 -14.65 4.11 18.65
CA VAL A 345 -14.39 2.75 18.20
C VAL A 345 -13.09 2.67 17.38
N ALA A 346 -12.87 3.64 16.50
CA ALA A 346 -11.68 3.70 15.65
C ALA A 346 -10.37 3.82 16.45
N HIS A 347 -10.41 4.42 17.64
CA HIS A 347 -9.28 4.46 18.57
C HIS A 347 -8.83 3.07 19.05
N GLY A 348 -9.74 2.12 19.17
CA GLY A 348 -9.46 0.74 19.61
C GLY A 348 -9.04 -0.18 18.47
N SER A 349 -8.34 0.33 17.47
CA SER A 349 -7.96 -0.45 16.28
C SER A 349 -6.68 -1.27 16.48
N LEU A 350 -6.69 -2.46 15.87
CA LEU A 350 -5.55 -3.37 15.74
C LEU A 350 -5.45 -3.81 14.30
N ARG A 351 -4.27 -3.65 13.70
CA ARG A 351 -3.93 -4.26 12.42
C ARG A 351 -2.83 -5.29 12.60
N LEU A 352 -3.12 -6.52 12.22
CA LEU A 352 -2.14 -7.59 12.06
C LEU A 352 -1.93 -7.81 10.56
N SER A 353 -0.71 -7.84 10.10
CA SER A 353 -0.40 -8.09 8.70
C SER A 353 0.67 -9.18 8.58
N LEU A 354 0.24 -10.29 8.01
CA LEU A 354 1.00 -11.53 7.87
C LEU A 354 1.75 -11.58 6.55
N CYS A 355 2.79 -12.40 6.50
CA CYS A 355 3.46 -12.81 5.28
C CYS A 355 3.63 -14.34 5.25
N GLU A 356 4.22 -14.86 4.19
CA GLU A 356 4.45 -16.30 3.98
C GLU A 356 5.40 -16.94 5.00
N TRP A 357 6.07 -16.15 5.83
CA TRP A 357 6.98 -16.67 6.87
C TRP A 357 6.32 -16.86 8.23
N ASN A 358 5.09 -16.34 8.42
CA ASN A 358 4.37 -16.59 9.66
C ASN A 358 3.93 -18.05 9.76
N THR A 359 3.86 -18.58 10.97
CA THR A 359 3.54 -19.99 11.27
C THR A 359 2.21 -20.14 11.98
N ASP A 360 1.68 -21.38 11.98
CA ASP A 360 0.46 -21.72 12.69
C ASP A 360 0.58 -21.51 14.20
N GLU A 361 1.75 -21.80 14.78
CA GLU A 361 2.03 -21.59 16.20
C GLU A 361 2.07 -20.10 16.58
N GLU A 362 2.51 -19.25 15.66
CA GLU A 362 2.46 -17.80 15.85
C GLU A 362 1.01 -17.30 15.88
N ILE A 363 0.15 -17.85 15.00
CA ILE A 363 -1.28 -17.54 14.99
C ILE A 363 -1.95 -17.96 16.29
N ASP A 364 -1.67 -19.16 16.80
CA ASP A 364 -2.20 -19.64 18.09
C ASP A 364 -1.81 -18.70 19.23
N ARG A 365 -0.55 -18.27 19.29
CA ARG A 365 -0.06 -17.30 20.30
C ARG A 365 -0.76 -15.93 20.20
N ILE A 366 -1.05 -15.45 18.98
CA ILE A 366 -1.79 -14.20 18.78
C ILE A 366 -3.23 -14.37 19.29
N LEU A 367 -3.88 -15.51 18.98
CA LEU A 367 -5.24 -15.80 19.39
C LEU A 367 -5.41 -15.97 20.90
N ASP A 368 -4.37 -16.40 21.61
CA ASP A 368 -4.33 -16.44 23.07
C ASP A 368 -4.10 -15.04 23.66
N ALA A 369 -3.19 -14.27 23.08
CA ALA A 369 -2.74 -13.01 23.67
C ALA A 369 -3.72 -11.85 23.48
N VAL A 370 -4.35 -11.73 22.29
CA VAL A 370 -5.21 -10.56 21.99
C VAL A 370 -6.44 -10.51 22.89
N PRO A 371 -7.21 -11.60 23.12
CA PRO A 371 -8.35 -11.56 24.04
C PRO A 371 -7.95 -11.19 25.47
N GLU A 372 -6.83 -11.74 25.98
CA GLU A 372 -6.31 -11.43 27.32
C GLU A 372 -5.98 -9.94 27.47
N VAL A 373 -5.31 -9.35 26.48
CA VAL A 373 -4.93 -7.94 26.50
C VAL A 373 -6.16 -7.04 26.39
N VAL A 374 -7.12 -7.37 25.52
CA VAL A 374 -8.38 -6.64 25.37
C VAL A 374 -9.18 -6.65 26.69
N GLU A 375 -9.28 -7.80 27.36
CA GLU A 375 -9.96 -7.92 28.66
C GLU A 375 -9.27 -7.08 29.74
N CYS A 376 -7.94 -7.16 29.81
CA CYS A 376 -7.13 -6.37 30.73
C CYS A 376 -7.39 -4.86 30.55
N LEU A 377 -7.33 -4.35 29.31
CA LEU A 377 -7.54 -2.94 29.00
C LEU A 377 -8.97 -2.49 29.29
N ARG A 378 -9.98 -3.30 28.95
CA ARG A 378 -11.39 -3.04 29.29
C ARG A 378 -11.60 -2.95 30.79
N GLY A 379 -10.93 -3.79 31.59
CA GLY A 379 -10.97 -3.74 33.05
C GLY A 379 -10.51 -2.40 33.65
N MET A 380 -9.59 -1.73 32.97
CA MET A 380 -9.04 -0.43 33.37
C MET A 380 -9.78 0.75 32.74
N SER A 381 -10.54 0.55 31.67
CA SER A 381 -11.17 1.59 30.86
C SER A 381 -12.38 2.23 31.55
N PRO A 382 -12.40 3.55 31.79
CA PRO A 382 -13.60 4.26 32.22
C PRO A 382 -14.74 4.20 31.21
N LEU A 383 -14.38 4.27 29.90
CA LEU A 383 -15.35 4.18 28.80
C LEU A 383 -16.06 2.82 28.82
N TRP A 384 -15.33 1.73 29.01
CA TRP A 384 -15.92 0.39 29.10
C TRP A 384 -16.87 0.25 30.29
N LYS A 385 -16.52 0.83 31.45
CA LYS A 385 -17.40 0.86 32.63
C LYS A 385 -18.71 1.62 32.37
N ASP A 386 -18.67 2.72 31.66
CA ASP A 386 -19.85 3.47 31.26
C ASP A 386 -20.72 2.73 30.26
N LEU A 387 -20.12 2.00 29.31
CA LEU A 387 -20.83 1.13 28.37
C LEU A 387 -21.55 -0.01 29.11
N VAL A 388 -20.84 -0.77 29.91
CA VAL A 388 -21.39 -1.94 30.65
C VAL A 388 -22.46 -1.52 31.67
N SER A 389 -22.31 -0.32 32.29
CA SER A 389 -23.33 0.21 33.22
C SER A 389 -24.57 0.82 32.54
N GLY A 390 -24.58 0.88 31.21
CA GLY A 390 -25.68 1.46 30.42
C GLY A 390 -25.72 2.99 30.41
N LYS A 391 -24.69 3.66 30.90
CA LYS A 391 -24.56 5.13 30.79
C LYS A 391 -24.25 5.58 29.36
N LYS A 392 -23.59 4.73 28.60
CA LYS A 392 -23.36 4.86 27.15
C LYS A 392 -23.89 3.62 26.44
N GLN A 393 -24.20 3.76 25.15
CA GLN A 393 -24.62 2.64 24.31
C GLN A 393 -23.42 2.09 23.55
N PHE A 394 -23.38 0.78 23.38
CA PHE A 394 -22.41 0.12 22.49
C PHE A 394 -22.67 0.51 21.04
N ALA A 395 -21.61 0.71 20.29
CA ALA A 395 -21.66 0.99 18.86
C ALA A 395 -21.36 -0.27 18.01
N LEU A 396 -20.80 -1.34 18.63
CA LEU A 396 -20.48 -2.63 18.01
C LEU A 396 -21.29 -3.78 18.62
#